data_0d4a413fc3d428aa189b722d9abde6c2
#
_entry.id   0d4a413fc3d428aa189b722d9abde6c2
#
_cell.length_a   1.000
_cell.length_b   1.000
_cell.length_c   1.000
_cell.angle_alpha   90.00
_cell.angle_beta   90.00
_cell.angle_gamma   90.00
#
_symmetry.space_group_name_H-M   'P 1'
#
loop_
_entity.id
_entity.type
_entity.pdbx_description
1 polymer ?
#
loop_
_entity_poly.entity_id
_entity_poly.type
_entity_poly.pdbx_seq_one_letter_code
_entity_poly.pdbx_strand_id
1 'polypeptide(L)'
;MSKKIEMTSAQSESKEKLFAEAYDYYAKHYFNINDFVKAVDYLREDGLSFAHIAKISGMTHKSLMQFYYRDQIEPHARTKGKANFLIDFVATMKKLGTEGIPGRYNDAKS
;
A
#
# COMPACT_ATOMS: atom_id res chain seq x y z
N MET A 1 -2.70 17.04 31.25
CA MET A 1 -2.84 17.80 30.00
C MET A 1 -1.61 17.70 29.14
N SER A 2 -0.48 18.15 29.60
CA SER A 2 0.75 17.99 28.83
C SER A 2 1.02 16.53 28.49
N LYS A 3 0.71 15.67 29.43
CA LYS A 3 0.88 14.24 29.25
C LYS A 3 0.11 13.71 28.04
N LYS A 4 -1.11 14.22 27.84
CA LYS A 4 -1.93 13.82 26.71
C LYS A 4 -1.32 14.28 25.40
N ILE A 5 -0.78 15.49 25.37
CA ILE A 5 -0.12 16.04 24.20
C ILE A 5 1.14 15.23 23.89
N GLU A 6 1.91 14.92 24.92
CA GLU A 6 3.12 14.12 24.76
C GLU A 6 2.80 12.74 24.20
N MET A 7 1.74 12.12 24.68
CA MET A 7 1.33 10.82 24.19
C MET A 7 0.97 10.88 22.72
N THR A 8 0.29 11.92 22.29
CA THR A 8 -0.09 12.08 20.89
C THR A 8 1.14 12.21 20.01
N SER A 9 2.12 13.00 20.42
CA SER A 9 3.36 13.13 19.68
C SER A 9 4.11 11.80 19.60
N ALA A 10 4.20 11.12 20.74
CA ALA A 10 4.88 9.83 20.78
C ALA A 10 4.21 8.80 19.87
N GLN A 11 2.88 8.80 19.85
CA GLN A 11 2.14 7.89 18.98
C GLN A 11 2.39 8.20 17.51
N SER A 12 2.44 9.48 17.15
CA SER A 12 2.70 9.90 15.80
C SER A 12 4.10 9.47 15.35
N GLU A 13 5.09 9.71 16.20
CA GLU A 13 6.47 9.30 15.91
C GLU A 13 6.59 7.78 15.81
N SER A 14 5.89 7.07 16.68
CA SER A 14 5.90 5.60 16.64
C SER A 14 5.31 5.08 15.36
N LYS A 15 4.23 5.69 14.88
CA LYS A 15 3.61 5.29 13.61
C LYS A 15 4.53 5.52 12.43
N GLU A 16 5.17 6.69 12.39
CA GLU A 16 6.12 6.99 11.31
C GLU A 16 7.27 5.99 11.32
N LYS A 17 7.76 5.66 12.50
CA LYS A 17 8.83 4.69 12.64
C LYS A 17 8.40 3.31 12.17
N LEU A 18 7.20 2.92 12.52
CA LEU A 18 6.67 1.62 12.09
C LEU A 18 6.51 1.54 10.59
N PHE A 19 6.04 2.62 9.95
CA PHE A 19 5.95 2.64 8.50
C PHE A 19 7.33 2.55 7.85
N ALA A 20 8.30 3.28 8.40
CA ALA A 20 9.66 3.21 7.88
C ALA A 20 10.24 1.81 7.99
N GLU A 21 10.01 1.16 9.12
CA GLU A 21 10.46 -0.21 9.33
C GLU A 21 9.76 -1.19 8.39
N ALA A 22 8.47 -0.98 8.16
CA ALA A 22 7.72 -1.81 7.24
C ALA A 22 8.26 -1.67 5.83
N TYR A 23 8.54 -0.45 5.39
CA TYR A 23 9.10 -0.25 4.07
C TYR A 23 10.48 -0.87 3.94
N ASP A 24 11.30 -0.79 4.98
CA ASP A 24 12.61 -1.44 4.98
C ASP A 24 12.46 -2.95 4.89
N TYR A 25 11.52 -3.50 5.61
CA TYR A 25 11.23 -4.93 5.57
C TYR A 25 10.85 -5.36 4.17
N TYR A 26 9.90 -4.66 3.56
CA TYR A 26 9.44 -5.00 2.22
C TYR A 26 10.48 -4.69 1.14
N ALA A 27 11.39 -3.77 1.38
CA ALA A 27 12.44 -3.46 0.43
C ALA A 27 13.41 -4.63 0.24
N LYS A 28 13.47 -5.52 1.20
CA LYS A 28 14.33 -6.70 1.12
C LYS A 28 13.69 -7.85 0.35
N HIS A 29 12.41 -7.73 0.03
CA HIS A 29 11.71 -8.79 -0.69
C HIS A 29 11.86 -8.58 -2.19
N TYR A 30 11.75 -9.69 -2.91
CA TYR A 30 11.77 -9.63 -4.36
C TYR A 30 10.59 -8.83 -4.87
N PHE A 31 10.84 -7.92 -5.81
CA PHE A 31 9.81 -7.11 -6.41
C PHE A 31 9.48 -7.62 -7.80
N ASN A 32 8.20 -7.87 -8.06
CA ASN A 32 7.72 -8.29 -9.35
C ASN A 32 6.80 -7.21 -9.91
N ILE A 33 7.20 -6.63 -11.04
CA ILE A 33 6.43 -5.54 -11.64
C ILE A 33 5.03 -5.99 -12.08
N ASN A 34 4.89 -7.22 -12.53
CA ASN A 34 3.59 -7.73 -12.95
C ASN A 34 2.64 -7.85 -11.76
N ASP A 35 3.14 -8.29 -10.62
CA ASP A 35 2.34 -8.35 -9.40
C ASP A 35 1.91 -6.95 -8.97
N PHE A 36 2.80 -5.98 -9.11
CA PHE A 36 2.48 -4.60 -8.78
C PHE A 36 1.36 -4.07 -9.67
N VAL A 37 1.47 -4.27 -10.98
CA VAL A 37 0.45 -3.82 -11.91
C VAL A 37 -0.89 -4.48 -11.62
N LYS A 38 -0.89 -5.77 -11.32
CA LYS A 38 -2.11 -6.49 -10.96
C LYS A 38 -2.75 -5.92 -9.69
N ALA A 39 -1.92 -5.58 -8.71
CA ALA A 39 -2.44 -4.99 -7.47
C ALA A 39 -3.09 -3.64 -7.74
N VAL A 40 -2.45 -2.80 -8.55
CA VAL A 40 -3.01 -1.51 -8.91
C VAL A 40 -4.32 -1.69 -9.68
N ASP A 41 -4.34 -2.61 -10.65
CA ASP A 41 -5.55 -2.88 -11.43
C ASP A 41 -6.70 -3.33 -10.53
N TYR A 42 -6.41 -4.17 -9.55
CA TYR A 42 -7.43 -4.62 -8.61
C TYR A 42 -8.07 -3.44 -7.90
N LEU A 43 -7.27 -2.51 -7.43
CA LEU A 43 -7.78 -1.32 -6.73
C LEU A 43 -8.50 -0.38 -7.70
N ARG A 44 -8.01 -0.26 -8.91
CA ARG A 44 -8.67 0.55 -9.93
C ARG A 44 -10.05 0.00 -10.28
N GLU A 45 -10.17 -1.30 -10.38
CA GLU A 45 -11.45 -1.94 -10.65
C GLU A 45 -12.45 -1.69 -9.53
N ASP A 46 -11.94 -1.49 -8.33
CA ASP A 46 -12.76 -1.19 -7.17
C ASP A 46 -13.10 0.31 -7.07
N GLY A 47 -12.70 1.10 -8.05
CA GLY A 47 -13.07 2.50 -8.14
C GLY A 47 -12.06 3.50 -7.62
N LEU A 48 -10.88 3.04 -7.19
CA LEU A 48 -9.88 3.96 -6.67
C LEU A 48 -9.11 4.64 -7.81
N SER A 49 -8.82 5.93 -7.64
CA SER A 49 -8.00 6.66 -8.59
C SER A 49 -6.52 6.35 -8.36
N PHE A 50 -5.71 6.62 -9.38
CA PHE A 50 -4.26 6.47 -9.22
C PHE A 50 -3.73 7.33 -8.07
N ALA A 51 -4.24 8.55 -7.94
CA ALA A 51 -3.83 9.44 -6.86
C ALA A 51 -4.13 8.84 -5.49
N HIS A 52 -5.27 8.20 -5.35
CA HIS A 52 -5.66 7.56 -4.10
C HIS A 52 -4.77 6.36 -3.80
N ILE A 53 -4.49 5.56 -4.83
CA ILE A 53 -3.61 4.40 -4.69
C ILE A 53 -2.20 4.84 -4.29
N ALA A 54 -1.70 5.91 -4.89
CA ALA A 54 -0.41 6.46 -4.53
C ALA A 54 -0.38 6.85 -3.04
N LYS A 55 -1.44 7.46 -2.56
CA LYS A 55 -1.55 7.81 -1.14
C LYS A 55 -1.49 6.59 -0.23
N ILE A 56 -2.23 5.55 -0.57
CA ILE A 56 -2.26 4.32 0.22
C ILE A 56 -0.87 3.71 0.31
N SER A 57 -0.16 3.66 -0.80
CA SER A 57 1.16 3.04 -0.86
C SER A 57 2.28 3.92 -0.31
N GLY A 58 2.03 5.22 -0.20
CA GLY A 58 3.07 6.16 0.17
C GLY A 58 3.97 6.57 -0.99
N MET A 59 3.62 6.15 -2.20
CA MET A 59 4.37 6.51 -3.40
C MET A 59 3.90 7.87 -3.92
N THR A 60 4.77 8.54 -4.69
CA THR A 60 4.31 9.71 -5.41
C THR A 60 3.47 9.25 -6.60
N HIS A 61 2.57 10.11 -7.05
CA HIS A 61 1.77 9.80 -8.23
C HIS A 61 2.66 9.49 -9.43
N LYS A 62 3.71 10.28 -9.59
CA LYS A 62 4.65 10.09 -10.69
C LYS A 62 5.32 8.71 -10.64
N SER A 63 5.81 8.31 -9.47
CA SER A 63 6.44 7.00 -9.32
C SER A 63 5.47 5.88 -9.60
N LEU A 64 4.26 5.99 -9.08
CA LEU A 64 3.23 4.99 -9.31
C LEU A 64 2.99 4.80 -10.82
N MET A 65 2.84 5.90 -11.54
CA MET A 65 2.57 5.84 -12.97
C MET A 65 3.75 5.25 -13.75
N GLN A 66 4.97 5.60 -13.36
CA GLN A 66 6.16 5.05 -14.02
C GLN A 66 6.22 3.54 -13.91
N PHE A 67 5.92 3.00 -12.74
CA PHE A 67 5.93 1.55 -12.57
C PHE A 67 4.70 0.89 -13.16
N TYR A 68 3.56 1.51 -13.06
CA TYR A 68 2.34 0.95 -13.62
C TYR A 68 2.45 0.78 -15.14
N TYR A 69 3.03 1.78 -15.83
CA TYR A 69 3.22 1.70 -17.29
C TYR A 69 4.55 1.06 -17.66
N ARG A 70 5.29 0.55 -16.69
CA ARG A 70 6.56 -0.13 -16.88
C ARG A 70 7.64 0.72 -17.51
N ASP A 71 7.56 2.04 -17.34
CA ASP A 71 8.64 2.94 -17.72
C ASP A 71 9.84 2.70 -16.82
N GLN A 72 9.59 2.25 -15.59
CA GLN A 72 10.61 1.77 -14.68
C GLN A 72 10.16 0.45 -14.12
N ILE A 73 11.09 -0.51 -14.03
CA ILE A 73 10.78 -1.84 -13.54
C ILE A 73 11.62 -2.23 -12.33
N GLU A 74 12.62 -1.42 -11.99
CA GLU A 74 13.48 -1.67 -10.85
C GLU A 74 13.48 -0.45 -9.93
N PRO A 75 12.68 -0.47 -8.87
CA PRO A 75 12.63 0.65 -7.94
C PRO A 75 13.84 0.69 -7.01
N HIS A 76 14.18 1.88 -6.56
CA HIS A 76 15.13 2.04 -5.46
C HIS A 76 14.54 1.40 -4.21
N ALA A 77 15.41 1.11 -3.23
CA ALA A 77 15.02 0.35 -2.04
C ALA A 77 13.77 0.91 -1.36
N ARG A 78 13.69 2.22 -1.16
CA ARG A 78 12.54 2.81 -0.49
C ARG A 78 11.26 2.65 -1.30
N THR A 79 11.32 2.92 -2.59
CA THR A 79 10.17 2.76 -3.47
C THR A 79 9.78 1.30 -3.60
N LYS A 80 10.76 0.42 -3.64
CA LYS A 80 10.52 -1.02 -3.67
C LYS A 80 9.75 -1.49 -2.42
N GLY A 81 10.12 -0.95 -1.27
CA GLY A 81 9.40 -1.26 -0.04
C GLY A 81 7.94 -0.84 -0.12
N LYS A 82 7.69 0.35 -0.63
CA LYS A 82 6.32 0.86 -0.78
C LYS A 82 5.52 0.04 -1.79
N ALA A 83 6.14 -0.32 -2.89
CA ALA A 83 5.49 -1.12 -3.93
C ALA A 83 5.15 -2.51 -3.41
N ASN A 84 6.08 -3.15 -2.73
CA ASN A 84 5.84 -4.47 -2.14
C ASN A 84 4.78 -4.41 -1.04
N PHE A 85 4.78 -3.33 -0.27
CA PHE A 85 3.73 -3.12 0.73
C PHE A 85 2.35 -3.08 0.06
N LEU A 86 2.23 -2.37 -1.04
CA LEU A 86 0.97 -2.29 -1.76
C LEU A 86 0.52 -3.66 -2.26
N ILE A 87 1.44 -4.43 -2.81
CA ILE A 87 1.14 -5.78 -3.29
C ILE A 87 0.58 -6.64 -2.16
N ASP A 88 1.26 -6.61 -1.02
CA ASP A 88 0.83 -7.39 0.13
C ASP A 88 -0.49 -6.90 0.70
N PHE A 89 -0.67 -5.59 0.74
CA PHE A 89 -1.91 -4.98 1.21
C PHE A 89 -3.10 -5.44 0.36
N VAL A 90 -2.94 -5.44 -0.96
CA VAL A 90 -4.01 -5.89 -1.86
C VAL A 90 -4.28 -7.38 -1.68
N ALA A 91 -3.23 -8.17 -1.53
CA ALA A 91 -3.40 -9.61 -1.30
C ALA A 91 -4.20 -9.86 -0.02
N THR A 92 -3.91 -9.10 1.02
CA THR A 92 -4.62 -9.19 2.29
C THR A 92 -6.07 -8.75 2.13
N MET A 93 -6.32 -7.67 1.40
CA MET A 93 -7.68 -7.21 1.14
C MET A 93 -8.48 -8.25 0.39
N LYS A 94 -7.90 -8.89 -0.60
CA LYS A 94 -8.57 -9.95 -1.34
C LYS A 94 -8.99 -11.08 -0.42
N LYS A 95 -8.07 -11.49 0.44
CA LYS A 95 -8.34 -12.56 1.39
C LYS A 95 -9.47 -12.19 2.35
N LEU A 96 -9.40 -11.01 2.93
CA LEU A 96 -10.42 -10.55 3.87
C LEU A 96 -11.77 -10.37 3.18
N GLY A 97 -11.76 -9.82 1.97
CA GLY A 97 -12.97 -9.63 1.21
C GLY A 97 -13.64 -10.93 0.84
N THR A 98 -12.86 -11.98 0.64
CA THR A 98 -13.37 -13.29 0.27
C THR A 98 -13.84 -14.09 1.47
N GLU A 99 -13.12 -14.01 2.57
CA GLU A 99 -13.34 -14.91 3.71
C GLU A 99 -13.85 -14.25 4.97
N GLY A 100 -13.52 -12.99 5.18
CA GLY A 100 -13.55 -12.46 6.52
C GLY A 100 -14.45 -11.30 6.83
N ILE A 101 -14.92 -10.54 5.85
CA ILE A 101 -15.75 -9.37 6.14
C ILE A 101 -17.12 -9.57 5.52
N PRO A 102 -18.01 -10.20 6.25
CA PRO A 102 -19.33 -10.50 5.71
C PRO A 102 -20.08 -9.21 5.38
N GLY A 103 -20.70 -9.21 4.23
CA GLY A 103 -21.57 -8.13 3.84
C GLY A 103 -20.91 -6.96 3.21
N ARG A 104 -19.60 -6.86 3.24
CA ARG A 104 -18.96 -5.68 2.67
C ARG A 104 -18.69 -5.81 1.19
N TYR A 105 -17.96 -6.83 0.78
CA TYR A 105 -17.69 -7.06 -0.63
C TYR A 105 -18.71 -7.98 -1.26
N ASN A 106 -19.21 -8.92 -0.48
CA ASN A 106 -20.22 -9.83 -0.97
C ASN A 106 -21.49 -9.09 -1.34
N ASP A 107 -21.90 -8.13 -0.53
CA ASP A 107 -23.09 -7.34 -0.83
C ASP A 107 -22.90 -6.53 -2.10
N ALA A 108 -21.71 -5.99 -2.31
CA ALA A 108 -21.42 -5.21 -3.49
C ALA A 108 -21.50 -6.06 -4.76
N LYS A 109 -21.25 -7.34 -4.63
CA LYS A 109 -21.31 -8.26 -5.77
C LYS A 109 -22.65 -8.92 -5.93
N SER A 110 -23.44 -8.87 -4.91
CA SER A 110 -24.78 -9.40 -4.94
C SER A 110 -25.72 -8.48 -5.67
#